data_54e9c44478ebc707999abfa927629075
#
_entry.id   54e9c44478ebc707999abfa927629075
#
_cell.length_a   1.000
_cell.length_b   1.000
_cell.length_c   1.000
_cell.angle_alpha   90.00
_cell.angle_beta   90.00
_cell.angle_gamma   90.00
#
_symmetry.space_group_name_H-M   'P 1'
#
loop_
_entity.id
_entity.type
_entity.pdbx_description
1 polymer ?
#
loop_
_entity_poly.entity_id
_entity_poly.type
_entity_poly.pdbx_seq_one_letter_code
_entity_poly.pdbx_strand_id
1 'polypeptide(L)'
;MRATIPVLCLAILLATFTACEREDEAGEEEMAVPAVQAVKPPAWTDALDTFIPALGHRNWIVVADSAFPLQISPGIETIVSNEDHFTVLAKVLEAIDGAKHIRPKVYLDKELSFVPEALAPGADDARRRLEEALKGRGALPVLHEELIARLDQVGKTFKIVMIKTTLAVPYTSVFLELDCGYWGSEGEAKMREKMK
;
A
#
# COMPACT_ATOMS: atom_id res chain seq x y z
N MET A 1 -51.54 21.36 55.63
CA MET A 1 -52.51 22.29 55.05
C MET A 1 -52.77 21.87 53.63
N ARG A 2 -54.00 21.41 53.37
CA ARG A 2 -54.41 20.88 52.03
C ARG A 2 -55.02 22.06 51.27
N ALA A 3 -54.70 22.22 50.00
CA ALA A 3 -55.39 23.11 49.08
C ALA A 3 -55.84 22.32 47.85
N THR A 4 -57.12 22.17 47.75
CA THR A 4 -57.90 21.62 46.66
C THR A 4 -58.22 22.69 45.63
N ILE A 5 -58.07 22.42 44.35
CA ILE A 5 -58.44 23.27 43.20
C ILE A 5 -59.52 22.57 42.41
N PRO A 6 -60.61 23.23 42.00
CA PRO A 6 -61.77 22.58 41.39
C PRO A 6 -61.65 22.44 39.89
N VAL A 7 -62.29 21.36 39.37
CA VAL A 7 -62.48 20.99 37.94
C VAL A 7 -63.54 21.97 37.33
N LEU A 8 -63.18 22.56 36.19
CA LEU A 8 -64.15 23.32 35.36
C LEU A 8 -64.35 22.53 34.04
N CYS A 9 -65.55 22.03 33.93
CA CYS A 9 -66.05 21.45 32.67
C CYS A 9 -66.40 22.56 31.69
N LEU A 10 -65.83 22.45 30.46
CA LEU A 10 -66.26 23.28 29.34
C LEU A 10 -66.63 22.35 28.16
N ALA A 11 -67.91 22.33 27.86
CA ALA A 11 -68.47 21.64 26.71
C ALA A 11 -68.19 22.44 25.44
N ILE A 12 -67.62 21.84 24.42
CA ILE A 12 -67.42 22.44 23.09
C ILE A 12 -68.13 21.66 22.02
N LEU A 13 -68.90 22.39 21.27
CA LEU A 13 -69.73 22.06 20.13
C LEU A 13 -69.04 21.23 19.04
N LEU A 14 -69.68 20.20 18.59
CA LEU A 14 -69.39 19.50 17.32
C LEU A 14 -69.80 20.37 16.12
N ALA A 15 -68.86 20.84 15.35
CA ALA A 15 -69.07 21.30 13.99
C ALA A 15 -68.60 20.23 13.02
N THR A 16 -69.51 19.57 12.31
CA THR A 16 -69.21 18.64 11.23
C THR A 16 -68.86 19.42 9.98
N PHE A 17 -67.55 19.38 9.60
CA PHE A 17 -67.11 19.76 8.26
C PHE A 17 -66.92 18.50 7.44
N THR A 18 -67.77 18.28 6.48
CA THR A 18 -67.56 17.35 5.37
C THR A 18 -66.57 18.00 4.41
N ALA A 19 -65.31 17.60 4.46
CA ALA A 19 -64.30 17.91 3.47
C ALA A 19 -64.24 16.79 2.47
N CYS A 20 -64.42 17.15 1.20
CA CYS A 20 -64.31 16.32 0.03
C CYS A 20 -62.84 15.82 -0.09
N GLU A 21 -62.67 14.51 0.05
CA GLU A 21 -61.37 13.86 -0.21
C GLU A 21 -61.14 13.86 -1.73
N ARG A 22 -60.16 14.61 -2.18
CA ARG A 22 -59.55 14.51 -3.47
C ARG A 22 -58.31 13.66 -3.30
N GLU A 23 -58.42 12.42 -3.71
CA GLU A 23 -57.25 11.52 -3.83
C GLU A 23 -56.43 11.98 -5.01
N ASP A 24 -55.40 12.78 -4.76
CA ASP A 24 -54.30 13.00 -5.70
C ASP A 24 -53.27 11.88 -5.45
N GLU A 25 -53.43 10.75 -6.14
CA GLU A 25 -52.38 9.75 -6.28
C GLU A 25 -51.22 10.36 -7.12
N ALA A 26 -50.33 11.13 -6.49
CA ALA A 26 -49.03 11.42 -7.03
C ALA A 26 -48.15 10.16 -6.81
N GLY A 27 -48.11 9.30 -7.83
CA GLY A 27 -47.15 8.19 -7.86
C GLY A 27 -45.73 8.76 -7.76
N GLU A 28 -45.09 8.61 -6.59
CA GLU A 28 -43.65 8.78 -6.45
C GLU A 28 -42.99 7.63 -7.22
N GLU A 29 -42.64 7.86 -8.48
CA GLU A 29 -41.67 7.02 -9.18
C GLU A 29 -40.34 7.17 -8.43
N GLU A 30 -40.08 6.27 -7.49
CA GLU A 30 -38.76 6.07 -6.88
C GLU A 30 -37.76 5.70 -8.00
N MET A 31 -37.06 6.72 -8.53
CA MET A 31 -35.97 6.48 -9.46
C MET A 31 -34.93 5.61 -8.76
N ALA A 32 -34.93 4.32 -9.04
CA ALA A 32 -33.95 3.37 -8.59
C ALA A 32 -32.58 3.83 -9.13
N VAL A 33 -31.78 4.44 -8.26
CA VAL A 33 -30.37 4.77 -8.55
C VAL A 33 -29.69 3.43 -8.83
N PRO A 34 -29.12 3.24 -10.05
CA PRO A 34 -28.44 1.97 -10.35
C PRO A 34 -27.32 1.78 -9.31
N ALA A 35 -27.33 0.65 -8.64
CA ALA A 35 -26.31 0.27 -7.68
C ALA A 35 -24.95 0.33 -8.41
N VAL A 36 -24.11 1.27 -8.01
CA VAL A 36 -22.72 1.34 -8.48
C VAL A 36 -22.08 0.03 -8.05
N GLN A 37 -21.84 -0.86 -9.01
CA GLN A 37 -21.12 -2.09 -8.75
C GLN A 37 -19.73 -1.68 -8.22
N ALA A 38 -19.43 -2.07 -6.99
CA ALA A 38 -18.12 -1.85 -6.40
C ALA A 38 -17.09 -2.58 -7.28
N VAL A 39 -16.34 -1.81 -8.08
CA VAL A 39 -15.23 -2.34 -8.86
C VAL A 39 -14.20 -2.87 -7.84
N LYS A 40 -14.02 -4.19 -7.83
CA LYS A 40 -12.99 -4.81 -6.99
C LYS A 40 -11.66 -4.16 -7.38
N PRO A 41 -10.88 -3.61 -6.43
CA PRO A 41 -9.58 -3.05 -6.75
C PRO A 41 -8.73 -4.12 -7.46
N PRO A 42 -7.93 -3.75 -8.47
CA PRO A 42 -7.08 -4.69 -9.18
C PRO A 42 -6.19 -5.44 -8.18
N ALA A 43 -5.86 -6.69 -8.50
CA ALA A 43 -4.92 -7.44 -7.69
C ALA A 43 -3.57 -6.71 -7.68
N TRP A 44 -2.84 -6.76 -6.57
CA TRP A 44 -1.52 -6.11 -6.50
C TRP A 44 -0.55 -6.62 -7.57
N THR A 45 -0.73 -7.86 -8.04
CA THR A 45 0.01 -8.45 -9.17
C THR A 45 -0.27 -7.74 -10.49
N ASP A 46 -1.52 -7.33 -10.75
CA ASP A 46 -1.87 -6.58 -11.97
C ASP A 46 -1.18 -5.21 -11.98
N ALA A 47 -1.08 -4.60 -10.79
CA ALA A 47 -0.32 -3.36 -10.64
C ALA A 47 1.18 -3.60 -10.88
N LEU A 48 1.77 -4.67 -10.35
CA LEU A 48 3.16 -5.03 -10.59
C LEU A 48 3.44 -5.24 -12.08
N ASP A 49 2.59 -6.00 -12.78
CA ASP A 49 2.69 -6.25 -14.21
C ASP A 49 2.61 -4.96 -15.05
N THR A 50 1.84 -3.98 -14.56
CA THR A 50 1.75 -2.65 -15.19
C THR A 50 3.01 -1.82 -14.95
N PHE A 51 3.59 -1.90 -13.74
CA PHE A 51 4.76 -1.09 -13.38
C PHE A 51 6.06 -1.63 -13.95
N ILE A 52 6.29 -2.94 -13.94
CA ILE A 52 7.58 -3.53 -14.37
C ILE A 52 8.05 -3.00 -15.73
N PRO A 53 7.23 -2.93 -16.79
CA PRO A 53 7.67 -2.40 -18.08
C PRO A 53 7.98 -0.89 -18.08
N ALA A 54 7.40 -0.15 -17.15
CA ALA A 54 7.56 1.30 -17.05
C ALA A 54 8.73 1.73 -16.14
N LEU A 55 9.16 0.85 -15.23
CA LEU A 55 10.26 1.12 -14.32
C LEU A 55 11.62 0.96 -15.01
N GLY A 56 12.57 1.81 -14.65
CA GLY A 56 13.94 1.79 -15.14
C GLY A 56 14.96 2.04 -14.03
N HIS A 57 16.20 2.33 -14.39
CA HIS A 57 17.23 2.65 -13.39
C HIS A 57 16.83 3.86 -12.54
N ARG A 58 17.19 3.87 -11.26
CA ARG A 58 16.80 4.81 -10.22
C ARG A 58 15.36 4.69 -9.70
N ASN A 59 14.50 3.87 -10.33
CA ASN A 59 13.24 3.51 -9.71
C ASN A 59 13.46 2.47 -8.62
N TRP A 60 12.50 2.37 -7.71
CA TRP A 60 12.58 1.41 -6.61
C TRP A 60 11.31 0.58 -6.52
N ILE A 61 11.48 -0.66 -6.07
CA ILE A 61 10.37 -1.48 -5.56
C ILE A 61 10.72 -1.83 -4.11
N VAL A 62 9.76 -1.63 -3.20
CA VAL A 62 9.91 -1.98 -1.79
C VAL A 62 8.88 -3.01 -1.43
N VAL A 63 9.33 -4.16 -0.93
CA VAL A 63 8.45 -5.13 -0.27
C VAL A 63 8.50 -4.82 1.21
N ALA A 64 7.43 -4.24 1.73
CA ALA A 64 7.40 -3.64 3.05
C ALA A 64 6.65 -4.51 4.06
N ASP A 65 7.13 -4.52 5.31
CA ASP A 65 6.38 -5.08 6.43
C ASP A 65 5.08 -4.31 6.71
N SER A 66 4.23 -4.85 7.57
CA SER A 66 2.90 -4.29 7.83
C SER A 66 2.91 -2.93 8.54
N ALA A 67 3.96 -2.63 9.30
CA ALA A 67 4.11 -1.38 10.05
C ALA A 67 4.87 -0.29 9.30
N PHE A 68 5.43 -0.59 8.11
CA PHE A 68 6.13 0.40 7.32
C PHE A 68 5.26 1.65 7.08
N PRO A 69 5.77 2.87 7.28
CA PRO A 69 4.97 4.08 7.21
C PRO A 69 4.38 4.33 5.82
N LEU A 70 3.16 4.87 5.77
CA LEU A 70 2.58 5.41 4.55
C LEU A 70 3.28 6.74 4.21
N GLN A 71 4.08 6.74 3.17
CA GLN A 71 4.78 7.92 2.69
C GLN A 71 3.93 8.67 1.65
N ILE A 72 4.00 10.00 1.68
CA ILE A 72 3.16 10.88 0.85
C ILE A 72 3.93 11.61 -0.27
N SER A 73 5.19 11.26 -0.49
CA SER A 73 5.98 11.83 -1.60
C SER A 73 5.33 11.47 -2.96
N PRO A 74 5.24 12.39 -3.93
CA PRO A 74 4.45 12.21 -5.16
C PRO A 74 4.87 11.01 -6.02
N GLY A 75 6.14 10.59 -5.94
CA GLY A 75 6.65 9.44 -6.67
C GLY A 75 6.35 8.10 -6.01
N ILE A 76 5.90 8.08 -4.76
CA ILE A 76 5.65 6.86 -4.01
C ILE A 76 4.21 6.41 -4.21
N GLU A 77 4.05 5.17 -4.65
CA GLU A 77 2.76 4.50 -4.73
C GLU A 77 2.75 3.30 -3.81
N THR A 78 1.81 3.28 -2.88
CA THR A 78 1.68 2.20 -1.91
C THR A 78 0.51 1.30 -2.28
N ILE A 79 0.80 0.02 -2.41
CA ILE A 79 -0.15 -1.05 -2.71
C ILE A 79 -0.19 -2.00 -1.51
N VAL A 80 -1.38 -2.40 -1.09
CA VAL A 80 -1.55 -3.38 0.00
C VAL A 80 -1.84 -4.74 -0.63
N SER A 81 -0.93 -5.70 -0.44
CA SER A 81 -1.07 -7.04 -1.01
C SER A 81 -2.04 -7.93 -0.24
N ASN A 82 -2.13 -7.75 1.08
CA ASN A 82 -2.79 -8.68 2.02
C ASN A 82 -2.24 -10.12 1.95
N GLU A 83 -1.02 -10.29 1.45
CA GLU A 83 -0.34 -11.58 1.32
C GLU A 83 0.90 -11.69 2.23
N ASP A 84 1.40 -12.92 2.39
CA ASP A 84 2.65 -13.20 3.08
C ASP A 84 3.84 -12.50 2.42
N HIS A 85 4.73 -11.97 3.23
CA HIS A 85 5.88 -11.17 2.80
C HIS A 85 6.77 -11.91 1.80
N PHE A 86 7.07 -13.18 2.08
CA PHE A 86 7.99 -13.96 1.24
C PHE A 86 7.33 -14.41 -0.06
N THR A 87 6.02 -14.61 -0.04
CA THR A 87 5.23 -14.84 -1.26
C THR A 87 5.27 -13.62 -2.17
N VAL A 88 5.08 -12.42 -1.60
CA VAL A 88 5.18 -11.16 -2.35
C VAL A 88 6.60 -10.95 -2.86
N LEU A 89 7.60 -11.13 -2.00
CA LEU A 89 9.01 -10.98 -2.39
C LEU A 89 9.39 -11.90 -3.55
N ALA A 90 8.98 -13.18 -3.49
CA ALA A 90 9.27 -14.14 -4.56
C ALA A 90 8.69 -13.69 -5.92
N LYS A 91 7.41 -13.25 -5.93
CA LYS A 91 6.75 -12.76 -7.16
C LYS A 91 7.40 -11.49 -7.70
N VAL A 92 7.81 -10.56 -6.83
CA VAL A 92 8.52 -9.32 -7.22
C VAL A 92 9.87 -9.65 -7.83
N LEU A 93 10.63 -10.54 -7.20
CA LEU A 93 11.95 -10.96 -7.73
C LEU A 93 11.82 -11.69 -9.06
N GLU A 94 10.82 -12.57 -9.21
CA GLU A 94 10.52 -13.26 -10.48
C GLU A 94 10.18 -12.25 -11.60
N ALA A 95 9.34 -11.26 -11.31
CA ALA A 95 8.98 -10.22 -12.27
C ALA A 95 10.19 -9.39 -12.71
N ILE A 96 11.08 -9.02 -11.78
CA ILE A 96 12.32 -8.29 -12.09
C ILE A 96 13.27 -9.17 -12.91
N ASP A 97 13.45 -10.44 -12.53
CA ASP A 97 14.35 -11.36 -13.23
C ASP A 97 13.88 -11.64 -14.67
N GLY A 98 12.57 -11.62 -14.93
CA GLY A 98 11.98 -11.69 -16.26
C GLY A 98 12.20 -10.43 -17.11
N ALA A 99 12.51 -9.29 -16.50
CA ALA A 99 12.63 -8.00 -17.17
C ALA A 99 14.08 -7.66 -17.54
N LYS A 100 14.46 -7.87 -18.80
CA LYS A 100 15.84 -7.71 -19.30
C LYS A 100 16.42 -6.29 -19.15
N HIS A 101 15.56 -5.28 -19.01
CA HIS A 101 15.97 -3.88 -19.00
C HIS A 101 16.34 -3.37 -17.59
N ILE A 102 16.02 -4.10 -16.53
CA ILE A 102 16.32 -3.77 -15.15
C ILE A 102 17.00 -4.92 -14.41
N ARG A 103 17.69 -4.59 -13.34
CA ARG A 103 18.23 -5.53 -12.35
C ARG A 103 18.21 -4.86 -10.97
N PRO A 104 17.98 -5.60 -9.86
CA PRO A 104 17.91 -5.00 -8.54
C PRO A 104 19.30 -4.89 -7.91
N LYS A 105 19.53 -3.78 -7.20
CA LYS A 105 20.45 -3.69 -6.07
C LYS A 105 19.61 -3.84 -4.82
N VAL A 106 19.97 -4.80 -3.98
CA VAL A 106 19.15 -5.20 -2.84
C VAL A 106 19.70 -4.59 -1.57
N TYR A 107 18.84 -3.96 -0.76
CA TYR A 107 19.18 -3.46 0.55
C TYR A 107 18.22 -4.04 1.61
N LEU A 108 18.75 -4.27 2.80
CA LEU A 108 18.03 -4.70 3.98
C LEU A 108 18.32 -3.76 5.13
N ASP A 109 17.37 -3.63 6.06
CA ASP A 109 17.61 -2.93 7.30
C ASP A 109 18.69 -3.65 8.12
N LYS A 110 19.79 -2.94 8.42
CA LYS A 110 20.89 -3.46 9.21
C LYS A 110 20.44 -3.90 10.61
N GLU A 111 19.44 -3.21 11.14
CA GLU A 111 18.86 -3.43 12.46
C GLU A 111 18.28 -4.85 12.61
N LEU A 112 17.78 -5.44 11.54
CA LEU A 112 17.22 -6.80 11.58
C LEU A 112 18.18 -7.83 12.19
N SER A 113 19.48 -7.69 11.92
CA SER A 113 20.51 -8.60 12.46
C SER A 113 20.65 -8.52 13.98
N PHE A 114 20.12 -7.47 14.61
CA PHE A 114 20.21 -7.21 16.05
C PHE A 114 18.86 -7.34 16.77
N VAL A 115 17.77 -7.61 16.05
CA VAL A 115 16.43 -7.82 16.64
C VAL A 115 16.40 -9.13 17.43
N PRO A 116 16.20 -9.11 18.77
CA PRO A 116 16.13 -10.34 19.55
C PRO A 116 14.81 -11.09 19.31
N GLU A 117 14.87 -12.41 19.10
CA GLU A 117 13.69 -13.27 18.96
C GLU A 117 12.72 -13.13 20.14
N ALA A 118 13.25 -12.99 21.36
CA ALA A 118 12.45 -12.83 22.57
C ALA A 118 11.60 -11.54 22.61
N LEU A 119 12.00 -10.50 21.86
CA LEU A 119 11.28 -9.22 21.80
C LEU A 119 10.44 -9.09 20.51
N ALA A 120 10.80 -9.84 19.49
CA ALA A 120 10.06 -9.88 18.22
C ALA A 120 9.99 -11.33 17.72
N PRO A 121 9.03 -12.11 18.21
CA PRO A 121 8.87 -13.51 17.80
C PRO A 121 8.73 -13.62 16.27
N GLY A 122 9.52 -14.52 15.68
CA GLY A 122 9.62 -14.72 14.23
C GLY A 122 10.80 -13.98 13.58
N ALA A 123 11.59 -13.20 14.32
CA ALA A 123 12.75 -12.49 13.77
C ALA A 123 13.82 -13.45 13.24
N ASP A 124 14.09 -14.57 13.93
CA ASP A 124 15.05 -15.57 13.48
C ASP A 124 14.59 -16.27 12.18
N ASP A 125 13.30 -16.59 12.10
CA ASP A 125 12.73 -17.19 10.90
C ASP A 125 12.76 -16.20 9.72
N ALA A 126 12.41 -14.96 9.96
CA ALA A 126 12.45 -13.89 8.94
C ALA A 126 13.87 -13.71 8.39
N ARG A 127 14.90 -13.65 9.26
CA ARG A 127 16.31 -13.56 8.84
C ARG A 127 16.70 -14.72 7.94
N ARG A 128 16.41 -15.95 8.36
CA ARG A 128 16.72 -17.16 7.60
C ARG A 128 16.03 -17.16 6.22
N ARG A 129 14.73 -16.82 6.18
CA ARG A 129 13.95 -16.77 4.93
C ARG A 129 14.42 -15.67 3.99
N LEU A 130 14.80 -14.50 4.51
CA LEU A 130 15.39 -13.42 3.70
C LEU A 130 16.75 -13.82 3.13
N GLU A 131 17.62 -14.43 3.95
CA GLU A 131 18.92 -14.92 3.49
C GLU A 131 18.75 -15.93 2.35
N GLU A 132 17.81 -16.86 2.46
CA GLU A 132 17.52 -17.84 1.42
C GLU A 132 16.94 -17.19 0.14
N ALA A 133 15.93 -16.32 0.29
CA ALA A 133 15.27 -15.66 -0.84
C ALA A 133 16.21 -14.74 -1.62
N LEU A 134 17.19 -14.13 -0.93
CA LEU A 134 18.12 -13.16 -1.51
C LEU A 134 19.51 -13.77 -1.78
N LYS A 135 19.65 -15.08 -1.66
CA LYS A 135 20.93 -15.79 -1.91
C LYS A 135 21.48 -15.46 -3.29
N GLY A 136 22.74 -15.04 -3.34
CA GLY A 136 23.42 -14.68 -4.58
C GLY A 136 23.09 -13.30 -5.14
N ARG A 137 22.20 -12.53 -4.49
CA ARG A 137 21.80 -11.19 -4.97
C ARG A 137 22.64 -10.06 -4.37
N GLY A 138 23.57 -10.35 -3.45
CA GLY A 138 24.48 -9.36 -2.87
C GLY A 138 23.75 -8.31 -2.04
N ALA A 139 22.77 -8.73 -1.20
CA ALA A 139 22.02 -7.86 -0.32
C ALA A 139 22.94 -7.09 0.64
N LEU A 140 22.78 -5.78 0.72
CA LEU A 140 23.59 -4.86 1.51
C LEU A 140 22.82 -4.39 2.74
N PRO A 141 23.35 -4.56 3.95
CA PRO A 141 22.73 -4.01 5.15
C PRO A 141 22.99 -2.51 5.23
N VAL A 142 21.92 -1.72 5.38
CA VAL A 142 21.94 -0.26 5.51
C VAL A 142 21.06 0.13 6.70
N LEU A 143 21.38 1.21 7.40
CA LEU A 143 20.56 1.68 8.51
C LEU A 143 19.16 2.06 8.01
N HIS A 144 18.12 1.70 8.79
CA HIS A 144 16.73 1.99 8.48
C HIS A 144 16.49 3.46 8.14
N GLU A 145 16.95 4.37 8.99
CA GLU A 145 16.80 5.81 8.79
C GLU A 145 17.45 6.30 7.49
N GLU A 146 18.56 5.70 7.10
CA GLU A 146 19.23 6.02 5.85
C GLU A 146 18.40 5.56 4.64
N LEU A 147 17.78 4.37 4.71
CA LEU A 147 16.88 3.87 3.66
C LEU A 147 15.63 4.74 3.53
N ILE A 148 15.02 5.12 4.65
CA ILE A 148 13.86 6.04 4.65
C ILE A 148 14.24 7.38 4.00
N ALA A 149 15.38 7.97 4.39
CA ALA A 149 15.84 9.22 3.81
C ALA A 149 16.12 9.12 2.28
N ARG A 150 16.64 7.98 1.82
CA ARG A 150 16.83 7.71 0.38
C ARG A 150 15.49 7.64 -0.34
N LEU A 151 14.49 6.93 0.20
CA LEU A 151 13.16 6.85 -0.39
C LEU A 151 12.49 8.24 -0.46
N ASP A 152 12.57 9.03 0.61
CA ASP A 152 12.05 10.40 0.63
C ASP A 152 12.69 11.28 -0.46
N GLN A 153 13.98 11.14 -0.66
CA GLN A 153 14.70 11.92 -1.68
C GLN A 153 14.37 11.43 -3.09
N VAL A 154 14.36 10.12 -3.31
CA VAL A 154 14.08 9.51 -4.62
C VAL A 154 12.62 9.73 -5.01
N GLY A 155 11.69 9.59 -4.08
CA GLY A 155 10.25 9.76 -4.30
C GLY A 155 9.83 11.17 -4.74
N LYS A 156 10.71 12.16 -4.64
CA LYS A 156 10.48 13.50 -5.21
C LYS A 156 10.57 13.55 -6.74
N THR A 157 11.32 12.61 -7.34
CA THR A 157 11.68 12.68 -8.76
C THR A 157 11.42 11.38 -9.51
N PHE A 158 11.56 10.24 -8.84
CA PHE A 158 11.45 8.92 -9.44
C PHE A 158 10.32 8.12 -8.80
N LYS A 159 9.82 7.12 -9.55
CA LYS A 159 8.78 6.21 -9.06
C LYS A 159 9.35 5.21 -8.06
N ILE A 160 8.62 5.05 -6.96
CA ILE A 160 8.80 4.00 -5.97
C ILE A 160 7.48 3.24 -5.87
N VAL A 161 7.51 1.95 -6.11
CA VAL A 161 6.37 1.06 -5.89
C VAL A 161 6.57 0.33 -4.58
N MET A 162 5.75 0.64 -3.59
CA MET A 162 5.81 0.04 -2.26
C MET A 162 4.68 -0.97 -2.12
N ILE A 163 5.01 -2.23 -1.88
CA ILE A 163 4.04 -3.31 -1.70
C ILE A 163 4.05 -3.73 -0.24
N LYS A 164 3.02 -3.32 0.52
CA LYS A 164 2.86 -3.68 1.92
C LYS A 164 2.32 -5.10 2.06
N THR A 165 2.93 -5.85 2.97
CA THR A 165 2.61 -7.25 3.26
C THR A 165 2.00 -7.41 4.64
N THR A 166 1.64 -8.64 5.02
CA THR A 166 1.06 -8.95 6.32
C THR A 166 2.09 -9.23 7.41
N LEU A 167 3.41 -9.24 7.09
CA LEU A 167 4.45 -9.58 8.07
C LEU A 167 4.56 -8.50 9.15
N ALA A 168 4.41 -8.90 10.40
CA ALA A 168 4.48 -8.02 11.57
C ALA A 168 5.78 -8.27 12.39
N VAL A 169 6.92 -8.30 11.70
CA VAL A 169 8.26 -8.40 12.31
C VAL A 169 9.05 -7.16 11.92
N PRO A 170 9.67 -6.44 12.86
CA PRO A 170 10.33 -5.18 12.56
C PRO A 170 11.58 -5.36 11.69
N TYR A 171 11.86 -4.36 10.85
CA TYR A 171 13.06 -4.28 10.01
C TYR A 171 13.19 -5.41 8.97
N THR A 172 12.06 -5.97 8.52
CA THR A 172 12.03 -7.05 7.51
C THR A 172 11.76 -6.57 6.10
N SER A 173 11.60 -5.27 5.90
CA SER A 173 11.39 -4.70 4.56
C SER A 173 12.58 -4.94 3.65
N VAL A 174 12.29 -5.21 2.37
CA VAL A 174 13.29 -5.41 1.32
C VAL A 174 13.23 -4.27 0.32
N PHE A 175 14.34 -3.62 0.09
CA PHE A 175 14.46 -2.44 -0.77
C PHE A 175 15.22 -2.81 -2.04
N LEU A 176 14.60 -2.64 -3.19
CA LEU A 176 15.13 -3.01 -4.50
C LEU A 176 15.31 -1.74 -5.33
N GLU A 177 16.53 -1.18 -5.32
CA GLU A 177 16.91 -0.12 -6.26
C GLU A 177 17.14 -0.71 -7.63
N LEU A 178 16.39 -0.26 -8.63
CA LEU A 178 16.55 -0.77 -9.99
C LEU A 178 17.72 -0.08 -10.71
N ASP A 179 18.56 -0.89 -11.31
CA ASP A 179 19.67 -0.46 -12.17
C ASP A 179 19.44 -0.96 -13.61
N CYS A 180 20.19 -0.44 -14.58
CA CYS A 180 20.11 -0.85 -15.97
C CYS A 180 20.51 -2.32 -16.12
N GLY A 181 19.64 -3.17 -16.68
CA GLY A 181 19.88 -4.61 -16.85
C GLY A 181 20.88 -4.95 -17.94
N TYR A 182 21.01 -4.09 -18.95
CA TYR A 182 21.84 -4.34 -20.16
C TYR A 182 23.09 -3.45 -20.24
N TRP A 183 23.33 -2.57 -19.26
CA TRP A 183 24.50 -1.71 -19.18
C TRP A 183 25.08 -1.71 -17.78
N GLY A 184 26.34 -2.09 -17.64
CA GLY A 184 27.01 -2.19 -16.36
C GLY A 184 28.11 -1.17 -16.16
N SER A 185 28.60 -1.07 -14.92
CA SER A 185 29.68 -0.15 -14.51
C SER A 185 30.96 -0.31 -15.33
N GLU A 186 31.31 -1.52 -15.74
CA GLU A 186 32.47 -1.78 -16.60
C GLU A 186 32.31 -1.15 -17.99
N GLY A 187 31.15 -1.34 -18.61
CA GLY A 187 30.83 -0.69 -19.90
C GLY A 187 30.84 0.82 -19.81
N GLU A 188 30.25 1.35 -18.74
CA GLU A 188 30.24 2.80 -18.44
C GLU A 188 31.66 3.35 -18.28
N ALA A 189 32.53 2.68 -17.52
CA ALA A 189 33.93 3.07 -17.34
C ALA A 189 34.70 3.11 -18.67
N LYS A 190 34.61 2.03 -19.47
CA LYS A 190 35.26 1.94 -20.78
C LYS A 190 34.76 3.01 -21.76
N MET A 191 33.47 3.31 -21.75
CA MET A 191 32.90 4.37 -22.57
C MET A 191 33.45 5.74 -22.14
N ARG A 192 33.47 6.05 -20.83
CA ARG A 192 33.99 7.32 -20.32
C ARG A 192 35.47 7.55 -20.57
N GLU A 193 36.26 6.50 -20.61
CA GLU A 193 37.69 6.58 -21.03
C GLU A 193 37.84 7.08 -22.47
N LYS A 194 36.92 6.68 -23.35
CA LYS A 194 36.92 7.11 -24.77
C LYS A 194 36.36 8.53 -24.99
N MET A 195 35.71 9.10 -24.00
CA MET A 195 35.14 10.47 -24.06
C MET A 195 36.14 11.57 -23.62
N LYS A 196 37.30 11.16 -23.10
CA LYS A 196 38.41 12.08 -22.73
C LYS A 196 39.29 12.34 -23.92
#